data_d28a5d0e0338abd87e5e4b32e6fad745
#
_entry.id   d28a5d0e0338abd87e5e4b32e6fad745
#
_cell.length_a   1.000
_cell.length_b   1.000
_cell.length_c   1.000
_cell.angle_alpha   90.00
_cell.angle_beta   90.00
_cell.angle_gamma   90.00
#
_symmetry.space_group_name_H-M   'P 1'
#
loop_
_entity.id
_entity.type
_entity.pdbx_description
1 polymer ?
#
loop_
_entity_poly.entity_id
_entity_poly.type
_entity_poly.pdbx_seq_one_letter_code
_entity_poly.pdbx_strand_id
1 'polypeptide(L)'
;MPLEKDVVVVKVVQNAPLNLQKAPSLKEGLATNLERMAHWINEACTKGKKPDFILFNEFPLTGYSSGTREEKLKFTIRIPGPETERIGEVAKACDTYVVFGSYATDPEWPGHILSLNPVIGRDGKVKRVYWKSRNVIRLNADEIPTTTVENVRDRFRKKYGIEEEFPVLMTEYGNIAVSTVQLDPFVFAAYAMRGVEIMLRTATLFSKVDVQAIALYNNVYSAMSNITFPPESGVPASLGGGSLIVDPRGKVLAEDPSNNEGFIEAEIPIAAFRKGRTIPRYPLDVVRPVFDQYVPEIPLNHLDLPPGQLPQTTKDMKDLLDRSSRWKK
;
A
#
# COMPACT_ATOMS: atom_id res chain seq x y z
N MET A 1 3.89 -21.96 -5.84
CA MET A 1 4.70 -22.46 -4.72
C MET A 1 3.83 -23.37 -3.87
N PRO A 2 4.32 -24.54 -3.39
CA PRO A 2 3.61 -25.36 -2.40
C PRO A 2 3.39 -24.60 -1.11
N LEU A 3 2.30 -24.91 -0.40
CA LEU A 3 2.01 -24.32 0.91
C LEU A 3 2.75 -25.13 2.01
N GLU A 4 3.30 -24.42 2.98
CA GLU A 4 3.88 -25.03 4.20
C GLU A 4 2.81 -25.29 5.27
N LYS A 5 1.66 -24.60 5.20
CA LYS A 5 0.57 -24.68 6.17
C LYS A 5 -0.79 -24.72 5.50
N ASP A 6 -1.74 -25.38 6.14
CA ASP A 6 -3.15 -25.36 5.71
C ASP A 6 -3.86 -24.07 6.11
N VAL A 7 -3.46 -23.48 7.23
CA VAL A 7 -4.02 -22.24 7.78
C VAL A 7 -2.90 -21.26 8.05
N VAL A 8 -3.06 -20.04 7.57
CA VAL A 8 -2.12 -18.94 7.81
C VAL A 8 -2.76 -17.87 8.67
N VAL A 9 -1.94 -17.17 9.46
CA VAL A 9 -2.37 -16.10 10.36
C VAL A 9 -1.92 -14.76 9.77
N VAL A 10 -2.88 -13.88 9.53
CA VAL A 10 -2.63 -12.49 9.13
C VAL A 10 -2.91 -11.59 10.33
N LYS A 11 -1.93 -10.76 10.68
CA LYS A 11 -2.10 -9.69 11.67
C LYS A 11 -2.03 -8.35 10.98
N VAL A 12 -2.92 -7.47 11.37
CA VAL A 12 -2.99 -6.11 10.86
C VAL A 12 -2.74 -5.16 12.03
N VAL A 13 -1.65 -4.44 11.95
CA VAL A 13 -1.26 -3.44 12.95
C VAL A 13 -1.83 -2.09 12.56
N GLN A 14 -2.60 -1.51 13.45
CA GLN A 14 -3.12 -0.15 13.38
C GLN A 14 -2.26 0.73 14.29
N ASN A 15 -1.42 1.58 13.70
CA ASN A 15 -0.49 2.41 14.47
C ASN A 15 -0.56 3.89 14.10
N ALA A 16 -0.14 4.74 15.06
CA ALA A 16 -0.07 6.20 14.94
C ALA A 16 1.39 6.65 14.76
N PRO A 17 1.88 6.76 13.52
CA PRO A 17 3.24 7.26 13.33
C PRO A 17 3.34 8.74 13.69
N LEU A 18 4.48 9.13 14.27
CA LEU A 18 4.83 10.52 14.42
C LEU A 18 4.99 11.16 13.04
N ASN A 19 4.33 12.27 12.80
CA ASN A 19 4.56 13.07 11.61
C ASN A 19 5.96 13.68 11.67
N LEU A 20 6.83 13.32 10.73
CA LEU A 20 8.23 13.76 10.73
C LEU A 20 8.39 15.28 10.60
N GLN A 21 7.41 15.99 10.03
CA GLN A 21 7.40 17.46 9.98
C GLN A 21 7.26 18.10 11.39
N LYS A 22 6.70 17.36 12.35
CA LYS A 22 6.51 17.81 13.73
C LYS A 22 7.54 17.26 14.70
N ALA A 23 8.47 16.42 14.21
CA ALA A 23 9.53 15.85 15.03
C ALA A 23 10.61 16.90 15.37
N PRO A 24 11.33 16.77 16.50
CA PRO A 24 12.43 17.66 16.86
C PRO A 24 13.53 17.68 15.79
N SER A 25 13.79 16.53 15.19
CA SER A 25 14.62 16.37 14.01
C SER A 25 14.10 15.21 13.17
N LEU A 26 14.40 15.23 11.87
CA LEU A 26 14.03 14.14 10.96
C LEU A 26 14.60 12.79 11.43
N LYS A 27 15.86 12.77 11.85
CA LYS A 27 16.55 11.56 12.33
C LYS A 27 15.87 10.98 13.57
N GLU A 28 15.54 11.82 14.54
CA GLU A 28 14.87 11.37 15.78
C GLU A 28 13.46 10.88 15.51
N GLY A 29 12.71 11.61 14.69
CA GLY A 29 11.36 11.20 14.31
C GLY A 29 11.33 9.86 13.58
N LEU A 30 12.23 9.66 12.62
CA LEU A 30 12.35 8.40 11.88
C LEU A 30 12.77 7.24 12.82
N ALA A 31 13.75 7.48 13.71
CA ALA A 31 14.15 6.49 14.69
C ALA A 31 13.00 6.12 15.64
N THR A 32 12.23 7.11 16.10
CA THR A 32 11.06 6.88 16.95
C THR A 32 10.02 6.01 16.25
N ASN A 33 9.67 6.31 15.00
CA ASN A 33 8.71 5.50 14.23
C ASN A 33 9.22 4.09 13.95
N LEU A 34 10.53 3.96 13.66
CA LEU A 34 11.17 2.67 13.42
C LEU A 34 11.10 1.75 14.64
N GLU A 35 11.45 2.27 15.84
CA GLU A 35 11.35 1.50 17.08
C GLU A 35 9.88 1.23 17.47
N ARG A 36 8.94 2.14 17.17
CA ARG A 36 7.51 1.90 17.32
C ARG A 36 7.02 0.76 16.41
N MET A 37 7.47 0.70 15.16
CA MET A 37 7.17 -0.44 14.29
C MET A 37 7.78 -1.74 14.84
N ALA A 38 9.04 -1.73 15.26
CA ALA A 38 9.70 -2.89 15.86
C ALA A 38 8.95 -3.37 17.11
N HIS A 39 8.50 -2.45 17.97
CA HIS A 39 7.65 -2.76 19.12
C HIS A 39 6.36 -3.48 18.71
N TRP A 40 5.61 -2.93 17.75
CA TRP A 40 4.36 -3.54 17.30
C TRP A 40 4.54 -4.90 16.60
N ILE A 41 5.67 -5.11 15.90
CA ILE A 41 6.02 -6.42 15.36
C ILE A 41 6.21 -7.42 16.52
N ASN A 42 7.00 -7.06 17.55
CA ASN A 42 7.23 -7.90 18.71
C ASN A 42 5.93 -8.20 19.48
N GLU A 43 5.07 -7.21 19.68
CA GLU A 43 3.75 -7.40 20.29
C GLU A 43 2.90 -8.38 19.48
N ALA A 44 2.84 -8.21 18.16
CA ALA A 44 2.12 -9.10 17.27
C ALA A 44 2.70 -10.54 17.28
N CYS A 45 4.00 -10.71 17.50
CA CYS A 45 4.66 -12.02 17.52
C CYS A 45 4.47 -12.76 18.86
N THR A 46 4.32 -12.02 19.94
CA THR A 46 4.25 -12.60 21.30
C THR A 46 2.82 -12.75 21.85
N LYS A 47 1.87 -11.99 21.31
CA LYS A 47 0.47 -12.02 21.74
C LYS A 47 -0.42 -12.67 20.68
N GLY A 48 -1.38 -13.50 21.11
CA GLY A 48 -2.27 -14.25 20.22
C GLY A 48 -1.54 -15.34 19.44
N LYS A 49 -1.99 -15.60 18.20
CA LYS A 49 -1.38 -16.62 17.33
C LYS A 49 -0.11 -16.09 16.68
N LYS A 50 0.88 -16.97 16.45
CA LYS A 50 2.09 -16.59 15.70
C LYS A 50 1.70 -16.13 14.27
N PRO A 51 2.09 -14.90 13.85
CA PRO A 51 1.72 -14.40 12.54
C PRO A 51 2.59 -15.02 11.42
N ASP A 52 1.98 -15.26 10.27
CA ASP A 52 2.67 -15.54 9.03
C ASP A 52 2.89 -14.24 8.23
N PHE A 53 1.93 -13.30 8.34
CA PHE A 53 2.03 -11.97 7.78
C PHE A 53 1.65 -10.90 8.81
N ILE A 54 2.44 -9.83 8.87
CA ILE A 54 2.13 -8.62 9.63
C ILE A 54 2.03 -7.45 8.63
N LEU A 55 0.90 -6.78 8.62
CA LEU A 55 0.60 -5.65 7.75
C LEU A 55 0.52 -4.36 8.54
N PHE A 56 1.24 -3.33 8.08
CA PHE A 56 1.14 -1.95 8.54
C PHE A 56 0.47 -1.05 7.50
N ASN A 57 0.16 0.18 7.89
CA ASN A 57 -0.43 1.19 7.03
C ASN A 57 0.54 1.75 5.95
N GLU A 58 0.10 2.78 5.23
CA GLU A 58 0.83 3.38 4.11
C GLU A 58 2.10 4.14 4.53
N PHE A 59 2.14 4.71 5.76
CA PHE A 59 3.23 5.59 6.20
C PHE A 59 3.69 5.34 7.64
N PRO A 60 3.92 4.11 8.10
CA PRO A 60 4.25 3.85 9.50
C PRO A 60 5.61 4.40 9.93
N LEU A 61 6.53 4.61 8.98
CA LEU A 61 7.86 5.17 9.23
C LEU A 61 7.91 6.69 9.07
N THR A 62 7.26 7.21 8.05
CA THR A 62 7.41 8.61 7.65
C THR A 62 6.29 9.50 8.17
N GLY A 63 5.20 8.89 8.62
CA GLY A 63 3.96 9.62 8.88
C GLY A 63 3.37 10.20 7.60
N TYR A 64 2.12 10.61 7.68
CA TYR A 64 1.46 11.32 6.59
C TYR A 64 1.92 12.77 6.58
N SER A 65 2.48 13.25 5.47
CA SER A 65 3.02 14.60 5.35
C SER A 65 2.38 15.38 4.22
N SER A 66 2.18 16.67 4.44
CA SER A 66 1.81 17.68 3.45
C SER A 66 3.03 18.53 3.07
N GLY A 67 2.85 19.54 2.22
CA GLY A 67 3.89 20.49 1.89
C GLY A 67 4.38 20.41 0.45
N THR A 68 5.47 21.12 0.18
CA THR A 68 6.11 21.18 -1.12
C THR A 68 6.83 19.86 -1.45
N ARG A 69 7.19 19.67 -2.73
CA ARG A 69 7.98 18.51 -3.16
C ARG A 69 9.33 18.44 -2.45
N GLU A 70 10.01 19.58 -2.34
CA GLU A 70 11.30 19.65 -1.66
C GLU A 70 11.20 19.24 -0.18
N GLU A 71 10.16 19.69 0.52
CA GLU A 71 9.91 19.29 1.90
C GLU A 71 9.63 17.80 2.03
N LYS A 72 8.73 17.26 1.19
CA LYS A 72 8.38 15.84 1.20
C LYS A 72 9.57 14.94 0.87
N LEU A 73 10.46 15.34 -0.04
CA LEU A 73 11.67 14.59 -0.37
C LEU A 73 12.59 14.39 0.85
N LYS A 74 12.57 15.30 1.82
CA LYS A 74 13.35 15.17 3.08
C LYS A 74 12.81 14.04 3.97
N PHE A 75 11.55 13.65 3.81
CA PHE A 75 10.87 12.63 4.63
C PHE A 75 10.85 11.24 3.96
N THR A 76 11.62 11.03 2.91
CA THR A 76 11.67 9.75 2.20
C THR A 76 12.77 8.85 2.73
N ILE A 77 12.57 7.55 2.58
CA ILE A 77 13.58 6.52 2.84
C ILE A 77 14.07 5.90 1.53
N ARG A 78 15.14 5.13 1.58
CA ARG A 78 15.56 4.24 0.49
C ARG A 78 15.12 2.81 0.78
N ILE A 79 14.73 2.10 -0.26
CA ILE A 79 14.31 0.69 -0.16
C ILE A 79 15.07 -0.13 -1.21
N PRO A 80 15.95 -1.07 -0.82
CA PRO A 80 16.37 -1.38 0.56
C PRO A 80 17.22 -0.27 1.17
N GLY A 81 17.24 -0.21 2.50
CA GLY A 81 18.01 0.75 3.28
C GLY A 81 17.98 0.43 4.78
N PRO A 82 18.61 1.27 5.63
CA PRO A 82 18.75 1.00 7.05
C PRO A 82 17.43 0.70 7.77
N GLU A 83 16.35 1.37 7.38
CA GLU A 83 15.03 1.17 7.98
C GLU A 83 14.48 -0.23 7.64
N THR A 84 14.63 -0.66 6.39
CA THR A 84 14.21 -2.01 5.98
C THR A 84 15.11 -3.10 6.56
N GLU A 85 16.38 -2.83 6.79
CA GLU A 85 17.31 -3.73 7.48
C GLU A 85 16.88 -3.93 8.93
N ARG A 86 16.62 -2.84 9.68
CA ARG A 86 16.16 -2.92 11.07
C ARG A 86 14.83 -3.67 11.21
N ILE A 87 13.85 -3.40 10.34
CA ILE A 87 12.58 -4.16 10.31
C ILE A 87 12.86 -5.62 9.94
N GLY A 88 13.81 -5.87 9.05
CA GLY A 88 14.24 -7.21 8.66
C GLY A 88 14.79 -8.04 9.83
N GLU A 89 15.55 -7.44 10.74
CA GLU A 89 16.02 -8.11 11.95
C GLU A 89 14.86 -8.63 12.81
N VAL A 90 13.84 -7.78 13.01
CA VAL A 90 12.68 -8.14 13.83
C VAL A 90 11.77 -9.15 13.10
N ALA A 91 11.58 -8.99 11.80
CA ALA A 91 10.82 -9.93 10.96
C ALA A 91 11.45 -11.33 10.99
N LYS A 92 12.78 -11.41 10.88
CA LYS A 92 13.55 -12.66 10.98
C LYS A 92 13.44 -13.29 12.36
N ALA A 93 13.56 -12.51 13.42
CA ALA A 93 13.44 -13.00 14.80
C ALA A 93 12.04 -13.59 15.09
N CYS A 94 11.01 -13.00 14.49
CA CYS A 94 9.63 -13.48 14.55
C CYS A 94 9.32 -14.61 13.55
N ASP A 95 10.17 -14.82 12.55
CA ASP A 95 9.94 -15.76 11.45
C ASP A 95 8.61 -15.49 10.73
N THR A 96 8.42 -14.24 10.29
CA THR A 96 7.19 -13.72 9.67
C THR A 96 7.50 -12.81 8.47
N TYR A 97 6.51 -12.63 7.60
CA TYR A 97 6.57 -11.57 6.59
C TYR A 97 6.05 -10.25 7.19
N VAL A 98 6.74 -9.15 6.91
CA VAL A 98 6.32 -7.80 7.31
C VAL A 98 6.09 -6.96 6.07
N VAL A 99 4.93 -6.29 6.00
CA VAL A 99 4.50 -5.47 4.87
C VAL A 99 4.11 -4.09 5.37
N PHE A 100 4.60 -3.06 4.72
CA PHE A 100 4.26 -1.67 5.04
C PHE A 100 4.40 -0.76 3.83
N GLY A 101 3.82 0.45 3.88
CA GLY A 101 4.05 1.48 2.89
C GLY A 101 5.03 2.55 3.37
N SER A 102 5.60 3.32 2.45
CA SER A 102 6.45 4.47 2.78
C SER A 102 6.58 5.44 1.62
N TYR A 103 6.80 6.72 1.96
CA TYR A 103 7.45 7.62 1.02
C TYR A 103 8.89 7.17 0.80
N ALA A 104 9.28 7.09 -0.46
CA ALA A 104 10.62 6.63 -0.83
C ALA A 104 11.22 7.45 -1.96
N THR A 105 12.55 7.42 -2.04
CA THR A 105 13.32 7.90 -3.18
C THR A 105 14.16 6.78 -3.77
N ASP A 106 14.39 6.88 -5.08
CA ASP A 106 15.26 5.98 -5.82
C ASP A 106 16.17 6.84 -6.72
N PRO A 107 17.50 6.61 -6.74
CA PRO A 107 18.44 7.33 -7.62
C PRO A 107 18.07 7.29 -9.10
N GLU A 108 17.38 6.25 -9.54
CA GLU A 108 16.92 6.11 -10.92
C GLU A 108 15.66 6.92 -11.24
N TRP A 109 15.02 7.49 -10.20
CA TRP A 109 13.85 8.34 -10.29
C TRP A 109 14.10 9.68 -9.58
N PRO A 110 15.10 10.46 -10.06
CA PRO A 110 15.51 11.69 -9.38
C PRO A 110 14.36 12.70 -9.32
N GLY A 111 14.15 13.30 -8.16
CA GLY A 111 13.10 14.28 -7.89
C GLY A 111 11.69 13.70 -7.69
N HIS A 112 11.48 12.42 -7.94
CA HIS A 112 10.19 11.76 -7.68
C HIS A 112 10.06 11.35 -6.21
N ILE A 113 8.88 11.57 -5.64
CA ILE A 113 8.48 11.01 -4.35
C ILE A 113 7.68 9.75 -4.67
N LEU A 114 8.22 8.59 -4.35
CA LEU A 114 7.58 7.32 -4.64
C LEU A 114 6.71 6.88 -3.45
N SER A 115 5.58 6.20 -3.72
CA SER A 115 4.84 5.43 -2.72
C SER A 115 5.17 3.96 -2.96
N LEU A 116 6.01 3.42 -2.10
CA LEU A 116 6.53 2.06 -2.22
C LEU A 116 6.09 1.21 -1.03
N ASN A 117 5.85 -0.07 -1.30
CA ASN A 117 5.44 -1.04 -0.30
C ASN A 117 6.40 -2.24 -0.33
N PRO A 118 7.42 -2.25 0.54
CA PRO A 118 8.28 -3.41 0.68
C PRO A 118 7.56 -4.56 1.37
N VAL A 119 7.86 -5.75 0.91
CA VAL A 119 7.58 -7.01 1.59
C VAL A 119 8.90 -7.56 2.11
N ILE A 120 9.07 -7.58 3.42
CA ILE A 120 10.23 -8.16 4.09
C ILE A 120 9.89 -9.61 4.43
N GLY A 121 10.77 -10.52 4.05
CA GLY A 121 10.59 -11.96 4.27
C GLY A 121 11.08 -12.42 5.62
N ARG A 122 10.79 -13.68 5.93
CA ARG A 122 11.21 -14.42 7.13
C ARG A 122 12.74 -14.46 7.35
N ASP A 123 13.51 -14.30 6.29
CA ASP A 123 14.97 -14.18 6.35
C ASP A 123 15.48 -12.77 6.63
N GLY A 124 14.56 -11.81 6.82
CA GLY A 124 14.86 -10.41 7.06
C GLY A 124 15.19 -9.59 5.82
N LYS A 125 15.08 -10.17 4.61
CA LYS A 125 15.41 -9.48 3.36
C LYS A 125 14.15 -8.97 2.66
N VAL A 126 14.30 -7.84 1.96
CA VAL A 126 13.26 -7.36 1.05
C VAL A 126 13.07 -8.38 -0.08
N LYS A 127 11.89 -8.97 -0.16
CA LYS A 127 11.52 -9.98 -1.18
C LYS A 127 10.94 -9.33 -2.42
N ARG A 128 10.19 -8.25 -2.24
CA ARG A 128 9.57 -7.48 -3.31
C ARG A 128 9.28 -6.06 -2.83
N VAL A 129 9.25 -5.14 -3.78
CA VAL A 129 8.79 -3.77 -3.58
C VAL A 129 7.65 -3.53 -4.55
N TYR A 130 6.48 -3.19 -4.02
CA TYR A 130 5.32 -2.81 -4.83
C TYR A 130 5.27 -1.30 -4.97
N TRP A 131 5.05 -0.84 -6.20
CA TRP A 131 4.74 0.55 -6.46
C TRP A 131 3.22 0.77 -6.33
N LYS A 132 2.83 1.93 -5.83
CA LYS A 132 1.45 2.37 -5.93
C LYS A 132 1.05 2.47 -7.39
N SER A 133 -0.02 1.83 -7.81
CA SER A 133 -0.41 1.76 -9.22
C SER A 133 -0.90 3.11 -9.74
N ARG A 134 -1.74 3.80 -8.93
CA ARG A 134 -2.27 5.13 -9.27
C ARG A 134 -2.69 5.92 -8.04
N ASN A 135 -2.85 7.23 -8.18
CA ASN A 135 -3.49 8.08 -7.18
C ASN A 135 -4.96 8.30 -7.53
N VAL A 136 -5.79 8.55 -6.51
CA VAL A 136 -7.15 9.04 -6.72
C VAL A 136 -7.05 10.54 -7.00
N ILE A 137 -7.00 10.88 -8.28
CA ILE A 137 -6.85 12.25 -8.75
C ILE A 137 -8.01 13.11 -8.24
N ARG A 138 -7.71 14.33 -7.76
CA ARG A 138 -8.63 15.32 -7.19
C ARG A 138 -9.22 14.98 -5.83
N LEU A 139 -9.01 13.79 -5.27
CA LEU A 139 -9.39 13.50 -3.89
C LEU A 139 -8.47 14.24 -2.90
N ASN A 140 -7.20 14.40 -3.26
CA ASN A 140 -6.15 15.04 -2.45
C ASN A 140 -5.61 16.28 -3.17
N ALA A 141 -6.53 17.21 -3.56
CA ALA A 141 -6.17 18.39 -4.34
C ALA A 141 -5.19 19.35 -3.64
N ASP A 142 -5.04 19.22 -2.31
CA ASP A 142 -4.19 20.09 -1.48
C ASP A 142 -2.81 19.47 -1.17
N GLU A 143 -2.42 18.43 -1.92
CA GLU A 143 -1.14 17.75 -1.69
C GLU A 143 -0.33 17.62 -2.97
N ILE A 144 1.00 17.58 -2.81
CA ILE A 144 1.88 17.04 -3.83
C ILE A 144 1.76 15.51 -3.78
N PRO A 145 1.18 14.86 -4.81
CA PRO A 145 0.98 13.43 -4.81
C PRO A 145 2.32 12.71 -4.98
N THR A 146 2.37 11.47 -4.52
CA THR A 146 3.45 10.55 -4.86
C THR A 146 3.39 10.18 -6.34
N THR A 147 4.54 9.90 -6.92
CA THR A 147 4.65 9.33 -8.26
C THR A 147 4.23 7.84 -8.22
N THR A 148 3.35 7.47 -9.12
CA THR A 148 2.79 6.11 -9.24
C THR A 148 3.12 5.52 -10.61
N VAL A 149 2.84 4.23 -10.79
CA VAL A 149 3.02 3.56 -12.09
C VAL A 149 2.28 4.31 -13.21
N GLU A 150 1.01 4.70 -12.98
CA GLU A 150 0.21 5.45 -13.96
C GLU A 150 0.90 6.76 -14.41
N ASN A 151 1.57 7.45 -13.48
CA ASN A 151 2.19 8.75 -13.75
C ASN A 151 3.43 8.66 -14.64
N VAL A 152 4.08 7.51 -14.70
CA VAL A 152 5.37 7.28 -15.40
C VAL A 152 5.39 5.93 -16.12
N ARG A 153 4.24 5.46 -16.58
CA ARG A 153 4.00 4.09 -17.01
C ARG A 153 4.94 3.60 -18.11
N ASP A 154 5.20 4.40 -19.11
CA ASP A 154 6.01 3.98 -20.26
C ASP A 154 7.47 3.78 -19.85
N ARG A 155 8.01 4.70 -19.05
CA ARG A 155 9.34 4.59 -18.47
C ARG A 155 9.41 3.40 -17.48
N PHE A 156 8.37 3.23 -16.66
CA PHE A 156 8.26 2.10 -15.74
C PHE A 156 8.31 0.76 -16.50
N ARG A 157 7.49 0.60 -17.54
CA ARG A 157 7.47 -0.61 -18.38
C ARG A 157 8.78 -0.88 -19.09
N LYS A 158 9.39 0.17 -19.64
CA LYS A 158 10.69 0.05 -20.30
C LYS A 158 11.76 -0.47 -19.33
N LYS A 159 11.67 -0.08 -18.06
CA LYS A 159 12.66 -0.43 -17.04
C LYS A 159 12.43 -1.79 -16.40
N TYR A 160 11.20 -2.04 -15.99
CA TYR A 160 10.86 -3.18 -15.14
C TYR A 160 10.05 -4.28 -15.87
N GLY A 161 9.46 -3.96 -17.00
CA GLY A 161 8.55 -4.84 -17.74
C GLY A 161 7.08 -4.67 -17.33
N ILE A 162 6.18 -5.11 -18.22
CA ILE A 162 4.73 -5.03 -18.01
C ILE A 162 4.26 -5.88 -16.81
N GLU A 163 5.01 -6.96 -16.50
CA GLU A 163 4.67 -7.88 -15.40
C GLU A 163 4.76 -7.19 -14.04
N GLU A 164 5.60 -6.16 -13.93
CA GLU A 164 5.82 -5.43 -12.68
C GLU A 164 4.76 -4.35 -12.40
N GLU A 165 3.80 -4.11 -13.30
CA GLU A 165 2.67 -3.21 -13.02
C GLU A 165 1.72 -3.81 -11.98
N PHE A 166 1.52 -5.14 -12.02
CA PHE A 166 0.64 -5.88 -11.10
C PHE A 166 1.32 -7.18 -10.65
N PRO A 167 2.45 -7.10 -9.95
CA PRO A 167 3.19 -8.30 -9.56
C PRO A 167 2.46 -9.06 -8.45
N VAL A 168 2.61 -10.39 -8.45
CA VAL A 168 2.16 -11.27 -7.38
C VAL A 168 3.38 -11.97 -6.78
N LEU A 169 3.56 -11.86 -5.48
CA LEU A 169 4.59 -12.59 -4.75
C LEU A 169 4.03 -13.95 -4.32
N MET A 170 4.60 -15.00 -4.87
CA MET A 170 4.28 -16.37 -4.45
C MET A 170 5.09 -16.71 -3.20
N THR A 171 4.40 -16.94 -2.10
CA THR A 171 5.01 -17.37 -0.84
C THR A 171 4.53 -18.79 -0.47
N GLU A 172 5.24 -19.39 0.45
CA GLU A 172 4.86 -20.67 1.07
C GLU A 172 3.59 -20.56 1.95
N TYR A 173 3.11 -19.33 2.18
CA TYR A 173 1.91 -19.03 2.96
C TYR A 173 0.74 -18.51 2.12
N GLY A 174 0.92 -18.48 0.79
CA GLY A 174 -0.09 -18.02 -0.16
C GLY A 174 0.46 -16.98 -1.13
N ASN A 175 -0.26 -16.75 -2.21
CA ASN A 175 0.09 -15.75 -3.21
C ASN A 175 -0.43 -14.39 -2.75
N ILE A 176 0.46 -13.44 -2.49
CA ILE A 176 0.10 -12.12 -1.99
C ILE A 176 0.36 -11.03 -3.03
N ALA A 177 -0.41 -9.96 -2.94
CA ALA A 177 -0.07 -8.68 -3.54
C ALA A 177 -0.33 -7.55 -2.54
N VAL A 178 0.38 -6.43 -2.73
CA VAL A 178 0.25 -5.26 -1.87
C VAL A 178 -0.24 -4.08 -2.70
N SER A 179 -1.19 -3.32 -2.18
CA SER A 179 -1.71 -2.13 -2.85
C SER A 179 -2.15 -1.06 -1.87
N THR A 180 -1.79 0.19 -2.18
CA THR A 180 -2.25 1.42 -1.51
C THR A 180 -3.34 2.15 -2.29
N VAL A 181 -3.90 1.53 -3.33
CA VAL A 181 -4.98 2.12 -4.14
C VAL A 181 -6.32 1.88 -3.48
N GLN A 182 -7.22 2.83 -3.58
CA GLN A 182 -8.62 2.71 -3.19
C GLN A 182 -9.55 3.15 -4.32
N LEU A 183 -10.82 2.81 -4.23
CA LEU A 183 -11.86 3.19 -5.18
C LEU A 183 -11.52 2.77 -6.62
N ASP A 184 -10.91 1.60 -6.78
CA ASP A 184 -10.47 1.11 -8.07
C ASP A 184 -10.71 -0.40 -8.25
N PRO A 185 -11.81 -0.79 -8.91
CA PRO A 185 -12.10 -2.20 -9.12
C PRO A 185 -11.14 -2.88 -10.11
N PHE A 186 -10.55 -2.15 -11.05
CA PHE A 186 -9.79 -2.73 -12.16
C PHE A 186 -8.37 -3.13 -11.77
N VAL A 187 -7.71 -2.33 -10.91
CA VAL A 187 -6.40 -2.66 -10.34
C VAL A 187 -6.48 -4.00 -9.60
N PHE A 188 -7.51 -4.19 -8.79
CA PHE A 188 -7.67 -5.42 -8.01
C PHE A 188 -8.10 -6.61 -8.87
N ALA A 189 -8.90 -6.38 -9.91
CA ALA A 189 -9.21 -7.40 -10.90
C ALA A 189 -7.93 -7.88 -11.62
N ALA A 190 -7.01 -6.98 -11.97
CA ALA A 190 -5.73 -7.34 -12.58
C ALA A 190 -4.88 -8.23 -11.66
N TYR A 191 -4.79 -7.92 -10.36
CA TYR A 191 -4.13 -8.79 -9.38
C TYR A 191 -4.81 -10.16 -9.24
N ALA A 192 -6.14 -10.18 -9.23
CA ALA A 192 -6.91 -11.44 -9.13
C ALA A 192 -6.67 -12.35 -10.35
N MET A 193 -6.64 -11.78 -11.57
CA MET A 193 -6.32 -12.50 -12.81
C MET A 193 -4.90 -13.10 -12.76
N ARG A 194 -3.97 -12.47 -12.05
CA ARG A 194 -2.61 -12.96 -11.84
C ARG A 194 -2.47 -13.96 -10.69
N GLY A 195 -3.58 -14.33 -10.05
CA GLY A 195 -3.60 -15.41 -9.07
C GLY A 195 -3.30 -15.00 -7.64
N VAL A 196 -3.46 -13.73 -7.27
CA VAL A 196 -3.38 -13.30 -5.86
C VAL A 196 -4.44 -14.01 -5.02
N GLU A 197 -4.10 -14.44 -3.83
CA GLU A 197 -4.99 -15.10 -2.88
C GLU A 197 -5.32 -14.21 -1.68
N ILE A 198 -4.32 -13.44 -1.24
CA ILE A 198 -4.45 -12.50 -0.12
C ILE A 198 -3.98 -11.12 -0.59
N MET A 199 -4.90 -10.17 -0.62
CA MET A 199 -4.62 -8.77 -0.94
C MET A 199 -4.32 -8.02 0.36
N LEU A 200 -3.08 -7.53 0.49
CA LEU A 200 -2.62 -6.75 1.63
C LEU A 200 -2.69 -5.26 1.26
N ARG A 201 -3.44 -4.50 2.03
CA ARG A 201 -3.72 -3.09 1.74
C ARG A 201 -3.13 -2.19 2.81
N THR A 202 -2.08 -1.49 2.44
CA THR A 202 -1.50 -0.41 3.24
C THR A 202 -2.36 0.84 3.00
N ALA A 203 -2.94 1.43 4.03
CA ALA A 203 -4.00 2.41 3.83
C ALA A 203 -3.78 3.72 4.59
N THR A 204 -4.30 4.77 3.98
CA THR A 204 -4.53 6.08 4.59
C THR A 204 -5.90 6.56 4.12
N LEU A 205 -6.83 6.75 5.05
CA LEU A 205 -8.21 7.23 4.77
C LEU A 205 -9.05 6.25 3.92
N PHE A 206 -8.89 4.94 4.08
CA PHE A 206 -9.64 3.96 3.30
C PHE A 206 -11.02 3.65 3.90
N SER A 207 -11.94 3.26 3.03
CA SER A 207 -13.30 2.84 3.39
C SER A 207 -13.39 1.32 3.56
N LYS A 208 -14.08 0.86 4.62
CA LYS A 208 -14.43 -0.54 4.83
C LYS A 208 -15.17 -1.15 3.64
N VAL A 209 -16.12 -0.41 3.06
CA VAL A 209 -16.91 -0.88 1.92
C VAL A 209 -16.03 -1.18 0.70
N ASP A 210 -15.00 -0.37 0.45
CA ASP A 210 -14.06 -0.60 -0.63
C ASP A 210 -13.31 -1.94 -0.44
N VAL A 211 -12.86 -2.24 0.79
CA VAL A 211 -12.15 -3.48 1.11
C VAL A 211 -13.05 -4.71 0.93
N GLN A 212 -14.31 -4.63 1.40
CA GLN A 212 -15.29 -5.71 1.28
C GLN A 212 -15.68 -5.96 -0.19
N ALA A 213 -15.93 -4.90 -0.97
CA ALA A 213 -16.27 -4.99 -2.38
C ALA A 213 -15.14 -5.64 -3.19
N ILE A 214 -13.89 -5.22 -2.95
CA ILE A 214 -12.72 -5.79 -3.62
C ILE A 214 -12.57 -7.27 -3.31
N ALA A 215 -12.72 -7.68 -2.06
CA ALA A 215 -12.64 -9.09 -1.67
C ALA A 215 -13.72 -9.93 -2.37
N LEU A 216 -14.96 -9.43 -2.36
CA LEU A 216 -16.12 -10.10 -2.98
C LEU A 216 -15.99 -10.25 -4.48
N TYR A 217 -15.71 -9.15 -5.19
CA TYR A 217 -15.66 -9.16 -6.66
C TYR A 217 -14.49 -9.96 -7.22
N ASN A 218 -13.41 -10.07 -6.48
CA ASN A 218 -12.18 -10.70 -6.94
C ASN A 218 -11.95 -12.10 -6.35
N ASN A 219 -12.85 -12.59 -5.49
CA ASN A 219 -12.72 -13.87 -4.79
C ASN A 219 -11.34 -14.02 -4.14
N VAL A 220 -10.98 -13.06 -3.26
CA VAL A 220 -9.71 -13.00 -2.54
C VAL A 220 -9.95 -12.67 -1.07
N TYR A 221 -9.06 -13.10 -0.19
CA TYR A 221 -8.96 -12.48 1.14
C TYR A 221 -8.40 -11.07 1.00
N SER A 222 -8.86 -10.13 1.81
CA SER A 222 -8.28 -8.79 1.85
C SER A 222 -8.06 -8.35 3.30
N ALA A 223 -6.87 -7.85 3.59
CA ALA A 223 -6.52 -7.29 4.88
C ALA A 223 -6.09 -5.83 4.67
N MET A 224 -6.59 -4.92 5.48
CA MET A 224 -6.28 -3.50 5.40
C MET A 224 -5.80 -2.99 6.75
N SER A 225 -4.61 -2.38 6.75
CA SER A 225 -4.15 -1.56 7.86
C SER A 225 -4.35 -0.10 7.51
N ASN A 226 -5.17 0.60 8.28
CA ASN A 226 -5.34 2.04 8.17
C ASN A 226 -4.51 2.77 9.22
N ILE A 227 -4.02 3.97 8.87
CA ILE A 227 -3.30 4.83 9.81
C ILE A 227 -4.25 5.31 10.92
N THR A 228 -3.73 5.55 12.12
CA THR A 228 -4.46 6.28 13.16
C THR A 228 -3.95 7.71 13.28
N PHE A 229 -4.83 8.60 13.67
CA PHE A 229 -4.51 10.01 13.87
C PHE A 229 -4.78 10.38 15.33
N PRO A 230 -3.73 10.50 16.15
CA PRO A 230 -3.90 10.96 17.52
C PRO A 230 -4.37 12.41 17.56
N PRO A 231 -5.00 12.87 18.65
CA PRO A 231 -5.60 14.21 18.74
C PRO A 231 -4.66 15.36 18.37
N GLU A 232 -3.37 15.21 18.71
CA GLU A 232 -2.33 16.20 18.40
C GLU A 232 -1.95 16.27 16.92
N SER A 233 -2.40 15.30 16.11
CA SER A 233 -2.14 15.29 14.66
C SER A 233 -2.84 16.46 13.95
N GLY A 234 -3.97 16.91 14.50
CA GLY A 234 -4.84 17.89 13.85
C GLY A 234 -5.72 17.30 12.73
N VAL A 235 -5.64 16.00 12.51
CA VAL A 235 -6.49 15.27 11.56
C VAL A 235 -7.68 14.68 12.33
N PRO A 236 -8.93 14.80 11.82
CA PRO A 236 -10.08 14.21 12.48
C PRO A 236 -9.90 12.69 12.71
N ALA A 237 -10.16 12.23 13.93
CA ALA A 237 -10.06 10.82 14.30
C ALA A 237 -10.96 9.91 13.44
N SER A 238 -12.08 10.45 12.94
CA SER A 238 -13.00 9.72 12.05
C SER A 238 -12.40 9.36 10.68
N LEU A 239 -11.25 9.91 10.33
CA LEU A 239 -10.53 9.60 9.10
C LEU A 239 -9.47 8.51 9.29
N GLY A 240 -9.16 8.15 10.54
CA GLY A 240 -8.20 7.09 10.87
C GLY A 240 -8.86 5.84 11.43
N GLY A 241 -8.08 4.79 11.63
CA GLY A 241 -8.55 3.54 12.19
C GLY A 241 -9.43 2.72 11.25
N GLY A 242 -10.20 1.81 11.80
CA GLY A 242 -11.06 0.93 11.02
C GLY A 242 -10.31 -0.14 10.24
N SER A 243 -9.15 -0.57 10.73
CA SER A 243 -8.40 -1.69 10.14
C SER A 243 -9.20 -2.98 10.20
N LEU A 244 -9.15 -3.78 9.13
CA LEU A 244 -9.99 -4.98 9.04
C LEU A 244 -9.37 -6.08 8.18
N ILE A 245 -9.87 -7.30 8.39
CA ILE A 245 -9.59 -8.49 7.56
C ILE A 245 -10.93 -9.04 7.10
N VAL A 246 -11.06 -9.32 5.81
CA VAL A 246 -12.30 -9.83 5.19
C VAL A 246 -12.04 -11.09 4.38
N ASP A 247 -13.05 -11.96 4.33
CA ASP A 247 -13.05 -13.16 3.52
C ASP A 247 -13.48 -12.89 2.06
N PRO A 248 -13.35 -13.87 1.15
CA PRO A 248 -13.74 -13.72 -0.26
C PRO A 248 -15.24 -13.45 -0.51
N ARG A 249 -16.08 -13.50 0.52
CA ARG A 249 -17.49 -13.12 0.45
C ARG A 249 -17.76 -11.71 0.96
N GLY A 250 -16.69 -10.97 1.28
CA GLY A 250 -16.78 -9.62 1.87
C GLY A 250 -17.17 -9.63 3.35
N LYS A 251 -17.22 -10.82 4.00
CA LYS A 251 -17.51 -10.91 5.43
C LYS A 251 -16.29 -10.46 6.24
N VAL A 252 -16.51 -9.61 7.23
CA VAL A 252 -15.48 -9.20 8.18
C VAL A 252 -15.13 -10.37 9.10
N LEU A 253 -13.85 -10.75 9.13
CA LEU A 253 -13.28 -11.75 10.01
C LEU A 253 -12.75 -11.15 11.30
N ALA A 254 -12.10 -9.98 11.19
CA ALA A 254 -11.63 -9.19 12.32
C ALA A 254 -11.65 -7.70 11.93
N GLU A 255 -11.90 -6.84 12.90
CA GLU A 255 -11.95 -5.38 12.72
C GLU A 255 -11.59 -4.68 14.02
N ASP A 256 -10.83 -3.58 13.92
CA ASP A 256 -10.74 -2.58 14.97
C ASP A 256 -11.38 -1.28 14.46
N PRO A 257 -12.63 -0.97 14.85
CA PRO A 257 -13.33 0.22 14.40
C PRO A 257 -12.83 1.50 15.08
N SER A 258 -11.97 1.38 16.08
CA SER A 258 -11.44 2.52 16.82
C SER A 258 -10.34 3.26 16.04
N ASN A 259 -9.94 4.43 16.55
CA ASN A 259 -8.74 5.15 16.08
C ASN A 259 -7.58 4.98 17.08
N ASN A 260 -7.55 3.86 17.82
CA ASN A 260 -6.49 3.55 18.77
C ASN A 260 -5.39 2.70 18.10
N GLU A 261 -4.19 2.73 18.68
CA GLU A 261 -3.15 1.79 18.29
C GLU A 261 -3.44 0.37 18.81
N GLY A 262 -3.11 -0.61 18.00
CA GLY A 262 -3.33 -2.01 18.32
C GLY A 262 -3.09 -2.93 17.13
N PHE A 263 -3.49 -4.18 17.28
CA PHE A 263 -3.55 -5.07 16.14
C PHE A 263 -4.77 -6.00 16.23
N ILE A 264 -5.22 -6.46 15.08
CA ILE A 264 -6.22 -7.52 14.91
C ILE A 264 -5.59 -8.72 14.23
N GLU A 265 -6.20 -9.89 14.37
CA GLU A 265 -5.74 -11.13 13.74
C GLU A 265 -6.89 -11.94 13.16
N ALA A 266 -6.61 -12.65 12.07
CA ALA A 266 -7.51 -13.67 11.53
C ALA A 266 -6.72 -14.84 10.97
N GLU A 267 -7.33 -16.03 11.07
CA GLU A 267 -6.88 -17.25 10.40
C GLU A 267 -7.51 -17.35 9.01
N ILE A 268 -6.69 -17.64 8.03
CA ILE A 268 -7.09 -17.87 6.65
C ILE A 268 -6.82 -19.33 6.31
N PRO A 269 -7.86 -20.16 6.03
CA PRO A 269 -7.69 -21.56 5.62
C PRO A 269 -7.19 -21.62 4.19
N ILE A 270 -5.94 -21.25 3.96
CA ILE A 270 -5.34 -20.99 2.65
C ILE A 270 -5.32 -22.24 1.75
N ALA A 271 -5.08 -23.43 2.32
CA ALA A 271 -5.05 -24.66 1.54
C ALA A 271 -6.46 -25.02 1.01
N ALA A 272 -7.48 -24.94 1.87
CA ALA A 272 -8.86 -25.18 1.48
C ALA A 272 -9.33 -24.13 0.46
N PHE A 273 -8.97 -22.86 0.68
CA PHE A 273 -9.28 -21.77 -0.24
C PHE A 273 -8.63 -22.00 -1.61
N ARG A 274 -7.32 -22.28 -1.67
CA ARG A 274 -6.60 -22.54 -2.91
C ARG A 274 -7.18 -23.71 -3.69
N LYS A 275 -7.58 -24.79 -3.01
CA LYS A 275 -8.20 -25.97 -3.63
C LYS A 275 -9.55 -25.66 -4.27
N GLY A 276 -10.36 -24.81 -3.63
CA GLY A 276 -11.71 -24.45 -4.09
C GLY A 276 -11.78 -23.13 -4.88
N ARG A 277 -10.70 -22.35 -4.94
CA ARG A 277 -10.71 -21.04 -5.57
C ARG A 277 -10.81 -21.13 -7.07
N THR A 278 -11.66 -20.28 -7.63
CA THR A 278 -11.69 -19.97 -9.05
C THR A 278 -11.35 -18.48 -9.23
N ILE A 279 -10.56 -18.15 -10.24
CA ILE A 279 -10.40 -16.76 -10.67
C ILE A 279 -11.75 -16.32 -11.25
N PRO A 280 -12.31 -15.17 -10.83
CA PRO A 280 -13.58 -14.70 -11.34
C PRO A 280 -13.56 -14.57 -12.86
N ARG A 281 -14.66 -14.94 -13.50
CA ARG A 281 -14.81 -14.78 -14.94
C ARG A 281 -15.20 -13.33 -15.24
N TYR A 282 -14.22 -12.51 -15.53
CA TYR A 282 -14.45 -11.12 -15.93
C TYR A 282 -14.95 -11.06 -17.39
N PRO A 283 -16.04 -10.36 -17.70
CA PRO A 283 -16.60 -10.28 -19.04
C PRO A 283 -15.84 -9.28 -19.93
N LEU A 284 -14.52 -9.43 -20.05
CA LEU A 284 -13.64 -8.46 -20.73
C LEU A 284 -14.01 -8.27 -22.20
N ASP A 285 -14.42 -9.35 -22.88
CA ASP A 285 -14.81 -9.27 -24.30
C ASP A 285 -16.07 -8.42 -24.49
N VAL A 286 -16.97 -8.41 -23.49
CA VAL A 286 -18.20 -7.60 -23.51
C VAL A 286 -17.92 -6.14 -23.23
N VAL A 287 -17.05 -5.84 -22.25
CA VAL A 287 -16.83 -4.45 -21.78
C VAL A 287 -15.72 -3.71 -22.54
N ARG A 288 -14.79 -4.44 -23.18
CA ARG A 288 -13.64 -3.85 -23.89
C ARG A 288 -14.03 -2.77 -24.91
N PRO A 289 -15.05 -2.95 -25.77
CA PRO A 289 -15.42 -1.91 -26.73
C PRO A 289 -15.82 -0.57 -26.08
N VAL A 290 -16.36 -0.62 -24.85
CA VAL A 290 -16.68 0.60 -24.08
C VAL A 290 -15.42 1.17 -23.46
N PHE A 291 -14.54 0.32 -22.91
CA PHE A 291 -13.29 0.76 -22.33
C PHE A 291 -12.36 1.40 -23.37
N ASP A 292 -12.31 0.85 -24.57
CA ASP A 292 -11.48 1.38 -25.68
C ASP A 292 -11.96 2.77 -26.15
N GLN A 293 -13.25 3.09 -25.95
CA GLN A 293 -13.82 4.41 -26.25
C GLN A 293 -13.66 5.40 -25.09
N TYR A 294 -13.39 4.92 -23.87
CA TYR A 294 -13.25 5.78 -22.72
C TYR A 294 -11.95 6.58 -22.76
N VAL A 295 -12.06 7.88 -22.68
CA VAL A 295 -10.94 8.80 -22.62
C VAL A 295 -10.74 9.24 -21.17
N PRO A 296 -9.67 8.77 -20.48
CA PRO A 296 -9.37 9.25 -19.13
C PRO A 296 -9.15 10.77 -19.11
N GLU A 297 -9.61 11.42 -18.06
CA GLU A 297 -9.42 12.88 -17.90
C GLU A 297 -7.95 13.27 -17.97
N ILE A 298 -7.13 12.59 -17.19
CA ILE A 298 -5.68 12.83 -17.14
C ILE A 298 -4.96 11.73 -17.91
N PRO A 299 -4.06 12.08 -18.85
CA PRO A 299 -3.31 11.08 -19.60
C PRO A 299 -2.31 10.33 -18.71
N LEU A 300 -1.94 9.13 -19.12
CA LEU A 300 -0.78 8.43 -18.58
C LEU A 300 0.49 9.27 -18.75
N ASN A 301 1.50 9.00 -17.92
CA ASN A 301 2.83 9.61 -18.00
C ASN A 301 2.88 11.14 -17.73
N HIS A 302 1.84 11.71 -17.14
CA HIS A 302 1.78 13.16 -16.92
C HIS A 302 2.80 13.69 -15.90
N LEU A 303 3.47 12.80 -15.13
CA LEU A 303 4.63 13.14 -14.29
C LEU A 303 5.94 12.53 -14.79
N ASP A 304 6.00 11.97 -15.99
CA ASP A 304 7.27 11.53 -16.59
C ASP A 304 8.02 12.73 -17.15
N LEU A 305 8.47 13.58 -16.24
CA LEU A 305 9.10 14.88 -16.49
C LEU A 305 10.52 14.89 -15.93
N PRO A 306 11.43 15.67 -16.50
CA PRO A 306 12.72 15.95 -15.88
C PRO A 306 12.56 16.51 -14.45
N PRO A 307 13.50 16.26 -13.55
CA PRO A 307 13.38 16.69 -12.14
C PRO A 307 13.04 18.18 -11.96
N GLY A 308 13.65 19.06 -12.75
CA GLY A 308 13.39 20.51 -12.68
C GLY A 308 12.03 20.97 -13.25
N GLN A 309 11.27 20.07 -13.86
CA GLN A 309 9.94 20.35 -14.41
C GLN A 309 8.82 19.70 -13.59
N LEU A 310 9.17 18.90 -12.57
CA LEU A 310 8.18 18.31 -11.68
C LEU A 310 7.48 19.40 -10.86
N PRO A 311 6.15 19.33 -10.65
CA PRO A 311 5.42 20.26 -9.81
C PRO A 311 6.03 20.36 -8.41
N GLN A 312 6.33 21.57 -7.95
CA GLN A 312 6.93 21.82 -6.65
C GLN A 312 5.89 22.11 -5.56
N THR A 313 4.79 22.73 -5.95
CA THR A 313 3.69 23.12 -5.06
C THR A 313 2.38 22.46 -5.48
N THR A 314 1.39 22.49 -4.61
CA THR A 314 0.02 22.04 -4.91
C THR A 314 -0.59 22.86 -6.05
N LYS A 315 -0.25 24.16 -6.13
CA LYS A 315 -0.66 25.02 -7.24
C LYS A 315 -0.09 24.54 -8.57
N ASP A 316 1.22 24.24 -8.63
CA ASP A 316 1.85 23.73 -9.86
C ASP A 316 1.23 22.39 -10.28
N MET A 317 0.90 21.55 -9.32
CA MET A 317 0.24 20.27 -9.61
C MET A 317 -1.15 20.47 -10.17
N LYS A 318 -1.93 21.36 -9.59
CA LYS A 318 -3.26 21.72 -10.10
C LYS A 318 -3.18 22.27 -11.53
N ASP A 319 -2.27 23.23 -11.76
CA ASP A 319 -2.04 23.82 -13.06
C ASP A 319 -1.61 22.75 -14.11
N LEU A 320 -0.82 21.75 -13.70
CA LEU A 320 -0.45 20.63 -14.57
C LEU A 320 -1.67 19.76 -14.91
N LEU A 321 -2.47 19.39 -13.92
CA LEU A 321 -3.69 18.58 -14.13
C LEU A 321 -4.70 19.30 -15.03
N ASP A 322 -4.93 20.59 -14.81
CA ASP A 322 -5.87 21.38 -15.59
C ASP A 322 -5.41 21.51 -17.06
N ARG A 323 -4.10 21.70 -17.30
CA ARG A 323 -3.54 21.72 -18.66
C ARG A 323 -3.57 20.35 -19.34
N SER A 324 -3.44 19.27 -18.58
CA SER A 324 -3.41 17.91 -19.07
C SER A 324 -4.79 17.30 -19.26
N SER A 325 -5.84 17.92 -18.70
CA SER A 325 -7.20 17.41 -18.78
C SER A 325 -7.68 17.29 -20.22
N ARG A 326 -8.14 16.10 -20.57
CA ARG A 326 -8.78 15.79 -21.87
C ARG A 326 -10.27 16.07 -21.88
N TRP A 327 -10.85 16.29 -20.70
CA TRP A 327 -12.25 16.68 -20.56
C TRP A 327 -12.35 18.19 -20.58
N LYS A 328 -12.52 18.76 -21.77
CA LYS A 328 -12.78 20.18 -21.90
C LYS A 328 -14.16 20.46 -21.33
N LYS A 329 -14.23 21.39 -20.37
CA LYS A 329 -15.47 21.96 -19.89
C LYS A 329 -16.06 22.87 -20.96
#